data_59e023a6fce2ad17193d45b4f4878300
#
_entry.id   59e023a6fce2ad17193d45b4f4878300
#
_cell.length_a   1.000
_cell.length_b   1.000
_cell.length_c   1.000
_cell.angle_alpha   90.00
_cell.angle_beta   90.00
_cell.angle_gamma   90.00
#
_symmetry.space_group_name_H-M   'P 1'
#
loop_
_entity.id
_entity.type
_entity.pdbx_description
1 polymer ?
#
loop_
_entity_poly.entity_id
_entity_poly.type
_entity_poly.pdbx_seq_one_letter_code
_entity_poly.pdbx_strand_id
1 'polypeptide(L)'
;MERSYPARDNSCTIMINPRRSSQLFYPEEHPREDPVAMARRLGILPGGQWKPLNCHPLFNVAIILPYRNRQTQLTIFMNYIHPFLQAQNLDYRIFVIEQSPIHEFNRAKLFNVGYAEATKVNDFHCFIFQDIDLIPQNPDNIYACTKMPRHMSSSVNTFRYNLPYSGLFGGAIALTRKQFERVNGFSNVFYGWGGEDDDFYSRLKSKGLQVTRFGPDIAQYYMLIHKKESPSNSRFENLENSAQRYDIDGISNLEYTVLNHQLRPLYSWILADV
;
A
#
# COMPACT_ATOMS: atom_id res chain seq x y z
N MET A 1 -18.58 44.34 21.51
CA MET A 1 -18.59 42.86 21.54
C MET A 1 -18.02 42.36 20.21
N GLU A 2 -16.72 42.17 20.16
CA GLU A 2 -16.04 41.57 19.00
C GLU A 2 -16.34 40.07 19.00
N ARG A 3 -17.02 39.61 17.96
CA ARG A 3 -17.18 38.19 17.71
C ARG A 3 -15.84 37.68 17.15
N SER A 4 -15.05 37.04 17.99
CA SER A 4 -13.89 36.25 17.53
C SER A 4 -14.42 35.10 16.68
N TYR A 5 -14.24 35.19 15.38
CA TYR A 5 -14.38 34.01 14.50
C TYR A 5 -13.26 33.01 14.84
N PRO A 6 -13.56 31.69 14.98
CA PRO A 6 -12.51 30.73 15.14
C PRO A 6 -11.54 30.84 13.95
N ALA A 7 -10.25 30.75 14.25
CA ALA A 7 -9.21 30.70 13.23
C ALA A 7 -9.62 29.66 12.19
N ARG A 8 -9.62 30.02 10.89
CA ARG A 8 -9.85 29.06 9.80
C ARG A 8 -8.81 27.98 9.98
N ASP A 9 -9.28 26.75 10.21
CA ASP A 9 -8.44 25.58 10.22
C ASP A 9 -7.70 25.53 8.87
N ASN A 10 -6.35 25.66 8.90
CA ASN A 10 -5.50 25.63 7.71
C ASN A 10 -5.29 24.19 7.20
N SER A 11 -6.25 23.30 7.43
CA SER A 11 -6.21 21.93 6.95
C SER A 11 -6.29 21.85 5.43
N CYS A 12 -5.56 20.94 4.86
CA CYS A 12 -5.58 20.67 3.42
C CYS A 12 -6.96 20.20 2.97
N THR A 13 -7.44 20.75 1.87
CA THR A 13 -8.66 20.27 1.23
C THR A 13 -8.33 19.09 0.31
N ILE A 14 -9.00 17.97 0.49
CA ILE A 14 -9.01 16.88 -0.48
C ILE A 14 -10.14 17.19 -1.45
N MET A 15 -9.81 17.54 -2.68
CA MET A 15 -10.81 17.82 -3.70
C MET A 15 -11.27 16.53 -4.35
N ILE A 16 -12.36 15.97 -3.87
CA ILE A 16 -13.13 14.96 -4.60
C ILE A 16 -13.98 15.73 -5.63
N ASN A 17 -13.70 15.54 -6.91
CA ASN A 17 -14.46 16.21 -7.96
C ASN A 17 -15.54 15.26 -8.53
N PRO A 18 -16.79 15.35 -8.08
CA PRO A 18 -17.88 14.47 -8.54
C PRO A 18 -18.25 14.65 -10.02
N ARG A 19 -17.63 15.63 -10.71
CA ARG A 19 -17.85 15.92 -12.13
C ARG A 19 -16.62 15.65 -13.00
N ARG A 20 -15.52 15.13 -12.46
CA ARG A 20 -14.43 14.68 -13.32
C ARG A 20 -14.96 13.53 -14.16
N SER A 21 -15.08 13.82 -15.45
CA SER A 21 -15.32 12.82 -16.49
C SER A 21 -14.44 11.59 -16.23
N SER A 22 -14.97 10.44 -16.47
CA SER A 22 -14.39 9.09 -16.36
C SER A 22 -13.12 8.88 -17.22
N GLN A 23 -12.26 9.88 -17.33
CA GLN A 23 -10.98 9.73 -18.02
C GLN A 23 -10.04 8.97 -17.10
N LEU A 24 -9.95 7.67 -17.35
CA LEU A 24 -8.99 6.81 -16.68
C LEU A 24 -7.57 7.24 -17.04
N PHE A 25 -6.71 7.31 -16.04
CA PHE A 25 -5.29 7.50 -16.25
C PHE A 25 -4.63 6.16 -16.58
N TYR A 26 -3.78 6.17 -17.60
CA TYR A 26 -2.93 5.03 -17.95
C TYR A 26 -1.48 5.41 -17.67
N PRO A 27 -0.69 4.52 -17.05
CA PRO A 27 0.71 4.80 -16.79
C PRO A 27 1.49 4.84 -18.10
N GLU A 28 2.50 5.71 -18.15
CA GLU A 28 3.50 5.68 -19.20
C GLU A 28 4.37 4.42 -19.02
N GLU A 29 4.36 3.51 -20.00
CA GLU A 29 5.06 2.22 -19.89
C GLU A 29 6.59 2.36 -19.92
N HIS A 30 7.11 3.47 -20.45
CA HIS A 30 8.54 3.75 -20.58
C HIS A 30 8.90 5.15 -20.07
N PRO A 31 8.77 5.41 -18.75
CA PRO A 31 9.14 6.72 -18.21
C PRO A 31 10.63 6.97 -18.40
N ARG A 32 10.97 8.16 -18.91
CA ARG A 32 12.35 8.54 -19.26
C ARG A 32 12.98 9.49 -18.25
N GLU A 33 12.21 10.01 -17.32
CA GLU A 33 12.71 10.97 -16.33
C GLU A 33 13.66 10.29 -15.35
N ASP A 34 14.82 10.89 -15.12
CA ASP A 34 15.77 10.44 -14.11
C ASP A 34 15.16 10.60 -12.70
N PRO A 35 15.28 9.59 -11.80
CA PRO A 35 14.69 9.64 -10.46
C PRO A 35 15.13 10.84 -9.61
N VAL A 36 16.38 11.33 -9.77
CA VAL A 36 16.90 12.49 -9.03
C VAL A 36 16.27 13.76 -9.58
N ALA A 37 16.16 13.88 -10.90
CA ALA A 37 15.51 15.02 -11.56
C ALA A 37 14.03 15.10 -11.16
N MET A 38 13.33 13.97 -11.18
CA MET A 38 11.94 13.88 -10.75
C MET A 38 11.76 14.27 -9.28
N ALA A 39 12.58 13.74 -8.38
CA ALA A 39 12.53 14.09 -6.96
C ALA A 39 12.70 15.58 -6.74
N ARG A 40 13.67 16.19 -7.42
CA ARG A 40 13.90 17.66 -7.36
C ARG A 40 12.70 18.46 -7.89
N ARG A 41 12.17 18.08 -9.05
CA ARG A 41 11.01 18.74 -9.67
C ARG A 41 9.75 18.69 -8.81
N LEU A 42 9.51 17.54 -8.17
CA LEU A 42 8.34 17.31 -7.33
C LEU A 42 8.54 17.70 -5.85
N GLY A 43 9.73 18.13 -5.46
CA GLY A 43 10.04 18.47 -4.06
C GLY A 43 10.00 17.25 -3.12
N ILE A 44 10.34 16.07 -3.64
CA ILE A 44 10.39 14.83 -2.85
C ILE A 44 11.71 14.79 -2.08
N LEU A 45 11.64 14.54 -0.79
CA LEU A 45 12.80 14.37 0.07
C LEU A 45 13.41 12.96 -0.07
N PRO A 46 14.73 12.79 0.19
CA PRO A 46 15.35 11.47 0.17
C PRO A 46 14.57 10.44 0.98
N GLY A 47 14.40 9.25 0.41
CA GLY A 47 13.56 8.20 1.00
C GLY A 47 12.10 8.26 0.58
N GLY A 48 11.73 9.10 -0.42
CA GLY A 48 10.38 9.14 -0.99
C GLY A 48 9.35 9.80 -0.08
N GLN A 49 9.78 10.74 0.75
CA GLN A 49 8.89 11.50 1.63
C GLN A 49 8.46 12.80 0.97
N TRP A 50 7.18 13.14 1.13
CA TRP A 50 6.64 14.42 0.73
C TRP A 50 5.46 14.83 1.61
N LYS A 51 5.30 16.14 1.81
CA LYS A 51 4.13 16.74 2.47
C LYS A 51 3.81 18.10 1.84
N PRO A 52 2.54 18.52 1.83
CA PRO A 52 2.15 19.87 1.37
C PRO A 52 2.78 20.95 2.25
N LEU A 53 3.20 22.06 1.63
CA LEU A 53 3.83 23.19 2.33
C LEU A 53 2.81 24.26 2.76
N ASN A 54 1.66 24.34 2.08
CA ASN A 54 0.73 25.45 2.21
C ASN A 54 -0.48 25.15 3.11
N CYS A 55 -0.61 23.93 3.61
CA CYS A 55 -1.70 23.50 4.47
C CYS A 55 -1.27 22.33 5.37
N HIS A 56 -2.05 22.05 6.41
CA HIS A 56 -1.84 20.90 7.28
C HIS A 56 -2.49 19.64 6.68
N PRO A 57 -1.72 18.59 6.33
CA PRO A 57 -2.27 17.36 5.77
C PRO A 57 -3.18 16.66 6.79
N LEU A 58 -4.32 16.18 6.30
CA LEU A 58 -5.26 15.43 7.14
C LEU A 58 -4.78 14.00 7.46
N PHE A 59 -3.91 13.46 6.60
CA PHE A 59 -3.45 12.07 6.71
C PHE A 59 -1.93 12.01 6.61
N ASN A 60 -1.35 11.19 7.49
CA ASN A 60 0.06 10.79 7.47
C ASN A 60 0.12 9.30 7.13
N VAL A 61 0.73 8.97 5.97
CA VAL A 61 0.56 7.68 5.31
C VAL A 61 1.90 7.02 5.01
N ALA A 62 2.08 5.77 5.46
CA ALA A 62 3.14 4.89 4.98
C ALA A 62 2.63 4.01 3.84
N ILE A 63 3.33 3.99 2.70
CA ILE A 63 3.02 3.11 1.57
C ILE A 63 4.08 2.01 1.54
N ILE A 64 3.66 0.77 1.74
CA ILE A 64 4.53 -0.41 1.85
C ILE A 64 4.40 -1.25 0.60
N LEU A 65 5.53 -1.48 -0.07
CA LEU A 65 5.62 -2.18 -1.35
C LEU A 65 6.56 -3.39 -1.21
N PRO A 66 6.04 -4.63 -1.19
CA PRO A 66 6.87 -5.83 -1.26
C PRO A 66 7.50 -5.91 -2.66
N TYR A 67 8.78 -6.24 -2.68
CA TYR A 67 9.55 -6.18 -3.92
C TYR A 67 10.55 -7.33 -4.07
N ARG A 68 10.64 -7.87 -5.28
CA ARG A 68 11.78 -8.68 -5.76
C ARG A 68 11.78 -8.75 -7.29
N ASN A 69 12.91 -8.36 -7.92
CA ASN A 69 13.15 -8.53 -9.37
C ASN A 69 12.05 -7.96 -10.28
N ARG A 70 11.50 -6.79 -9.96
CA ARG A 70 10.43 -6.10 -10.69
C ARG A 70 10.81 -4.66 -11.05
N GLN A 71 12.06 -4.45 -11.51
CA GLN A 71 12.62 -3.10 -11.73
C GLN A 71 11.78 -2.25 -12.69
N THR A 72 11.29 -2.84 -13.79
CA THR A 72 10.45 -2.12 -14.75
C THR A 72 9.16 -1.64 -14.10
N GLN A 73 8.45 -2.53 -13.40
CA GLN A 73 7.20 -2.19 -12.69
C GLN A 73 7.45 -1.13 -11.62
N LEU A 74 8.53 -1.25 -10.84
CA LEU A 74 8.91 -0.27 -9.83
C LEU A 74 9.16 1.12 -10.45
N THR A 75 9.86 1.17 -11.59
CA THR A 75 10.13 2.43 -12.28
C THR A 75 8.84 3.08 -12.76
N ILE A 76 7.94 2.34 -13.41
CA ILE A 76 6.64 2.83 -13.86
C ILE A 76 5.82 3.31 -12.67
N PHE A 77 5.73 2.49 -11.61
CA PHE A 77 4.99 2.82 -10.40
C PHE A 77 5.46 4.12 -9.77
N MET A 78 6.77 4.30 -9.56
CA MET A 78 7.33 5.49 -8.91
C MET A 78 7.06 6.76 -9.71
N ASN A 79 7.17 6.69 -11.04
CA ASN A 79 6.89 7.84 -11.91
C ASN A 79 5.42 8.27 -11.86
N TYR A 80 4.53 7.33 -11.62
CA TYR A 80 3.09 7.58 -11.58
C TYR A 80 2.59 7.98 -10.18
N ILE A 81 3.04 7.25 -9.15
CA ILE A 81 2.41 7.35 -7.82
C ILE A 81 2.69 8.68 -7.11
N HIS A 82 3.88 9.27 -7.26
CA HIS A 82 4.21 10.52 -6.59
C HIS A 82 3.32 11.69 -6.99
N PRO A 83 3.14 12.01 -8.29
CA PRO A 83 2.19 13.05 -8.71
C PRO A 83 0.75 12.75 -8.27
N PHE A 84 0.36 11.47 -8.29
CA PHE A 84 -0.96 11.02 -7.87
C PHE A 84 -1.22 11.31 -6.38
N LEU A 85 -0.26 11.01 -5.50
CA LEU A 85 -0.36 11.24 -4.06
C LEU A 85 -0.28 12.73 -3.71
N GLN A 86 0.57 13.48 -4.40
CA GLN A 86 0.71 14.94 -4.20
C GLN A 86 -0.59 15.68 -4.52
N ALA A 87 -1.31 15.25 -5.57
CA ALA A 87 -2.62 15.80 -5.92
C ALA A 87 -3.68 15.59 -4.83
N GLN A 88 -3.45 14.67 -3.90
CA GLN A 88 -4.33 14.38 -2.75
C GLN A 88 -3.90 15.12 -1.47
N ASN A 89 -2.85 15.94 -1.51
CA ASN A 89 -2.33 16.71 -0.36
C ASN A 89 -2.01 15.85 0.88
N LEU A 90 -1.44 14.67 0.67
CA LEU A 90 -1.07 13.74 1.74
C LEU A 90 0.32 14.06 2.30
N ASP A 91 0.54 13.85 3.60
CA ASP A 91 1.89 13.61 4.14
C ASP A 91 2.19 12.13 3.98
N TYR A 92 3.15 11.77 3.14
CA TYR A 92 3.41 10.35 2.86
C TYR A 92 4.89 10.01 2.76
N ARG A 93 5.19 8.73 2.95
CA ARG A 93 6.49 8.14 2.64
C ARG A 93 6.32 6.75 2.02
N ILE A 94 7.16 6.44 1.01
CA ILE A 94 7.12 5.17 0.30
C ILE A 94 8.27 4.28 0.76
N PHE A 95 7.94 3.03 1.14
CA PHE A 95 8.88 2.00 1.56
C PHE A 95 8.85 0.83 0.59
N VAL A 96 9.98 0.53 -0.04
CA VAL A 96 10.17 -0.65 -0.90
C VAL A 96 10.93 -1.68 -0.09
N ILE A 97 10.26 -2.79 0.22
CA ILE A 97 10.81 -3.87 1.02
C ILE A 97 11.22 -5.01 0.09
N GLU A 98 12.51 -5.09 -0.17
CA GLU A 98 13.08 -6.11 -1.05
C GLU A 98 13.45 -7.35 -0.26
N GLN A 99 12.96 -8.50 -0.72
CA GLN A 99 13.34 -9.78 -0.14
C GLN A 99 14.67 -10.27 -0.71
N SER A 100 15.55 -10.79 0.16
CA SER A 100 16.76 -11.52 -0.24
C SER A 100 16.39 -12.73 -1.12
N PRO A 101 17.32 -13.21 -1.99
CA PRO A 101 17.00 -14.30 -2.92
C PRO A 101 17.01 -15.71 -2.30
N ILE A 102 17.23 -15.83 -0.99
CA ILE A 102 17.50 -17.12 -0.32
C ILE A 102 16.26 -18.02 -0.28
N HIS A 103 15.09 -17.43 -0.02
CA HIS A 103 13.83 -18.15 0.14
C HIS A 103 12.82 -17.84 -0.96
N GLU A 104 11.76 -18.62 -1.09
CA GLU A 104 10.61 -18.26 -1.91
C GLU A 104 10.03 -16.92 -1.45
N PHE A 105 9.39 -16.21 -2.37
CA PHE A 105 8.87 -14.87 -2.08
C PHE A 105 7.74 -14.94 -1.06
N ASN A 106 7.84 -14.14 0.02
CA ASN A 106 6.81 -14.03 1.04
C ASN A 106 6.27 -12.59 1.10
N ARG A 107 5.27 -12.32 0.26
CA ARG A 107 4.62 -11.02 0.15
C ARG A 107 4.05 -10.54 1.49
N ALA A 108 3.38 -11.42 2.21
CA ALA A 108 2.73 -11.14 3.48
C ALA A 108 3.74 -10.74 4.57
N LYS A 109 4.81 -11.51 4.73
CA LYS A 109 5.87 -11.24 5.70
C LYS A 109 6.60 -9.93 5.37
N LEU A 110 6.79 -9.61 4.08
CA LEU A 110 7.36 -8.32 3.67
C LEU A 110 6.46 -7.13 4.02
N PHE A 111 5.14 -7.27 4.00
CA PHE A 111 4.24 -6.23 4.51
C PHE A 111 4.42 -6.02 6.03
N ASN A 112 4.56 -7.09 6.80
CA ASN A 112 4.86 -7.00 8.23
C ASN A 112 6.21 -6.32 8.50
N VAL A 113 7.26 -6.69 7.73
CA VAL A 113 8.58 -6.03 7.80
C VAL A 113 8.45 -4.55 7.48
N GLY A 114 7.76 -4.20 6.40
CA GLY A 114 7.56 -2.81 6.02
C GLY A 114 6.79 -2.01 7.06
N TYR A 115 5.79 -2.60 7.69
CA TYR A 115 5.10 -2.00 8.83
C TYR A 115 6.07 -1.76 10.00
N ALA A 116 6.84 -2.75 10.39
CA ALA A 116 7.79 -2.66 11.49
C ALA A 116 8.87 -1.59 11.23
N GLU A 117 9.42 -1.53 10.02
CA GLU A 117 10.43 -0.53 9.65
C GLU A 117 9.84 0.89 9.54
N ALA A 118 8.64 1.04 8.96
CA ALA A 118 7.98 2.33 8.87
C ALA A 118 7.68 2.93 10.25
N THR A 119 7.24 2.11 11.20
CA THR A 119 6.94 2.57 12.58
C THR A 119 8.16 3.04 13.37
N LYS A 120 9.37 2.63 12.98
CA LYS A 120 10.63 3.15 13.55
C LYS A 120 10.96 4.55 13.03
N VAL A 121 10.42 4.92 11.87
CA VAL A 121 10.74 6.19 11.20
C VAL A 121 9.80 7.32 11.60
N ASN A 122 8.49 7.04 11.68
CA ASN A 122 7.50 8.05 12.03
C ASN A 122 6.22 7.38 12.60
N ASP A 123 5.42 8.18 13.31
CA ASP A 123 4.12 7.76 13.82
C ASP A 123 3.04 7.87 12.73
N PHE A 124 3.11 7.00 11.74
CA PHE A 124 2.11 6.93 10.68
C PHE A 124 0.76 6.46 11.23
N HIS A 125 -0.29 7.21 10.89
CA HIS A 125 -1.65 6.82 11.24
C HIS A 125 -2.24 5.79 10.29
N CYS A 126 -1.87 5.87 9.01
CA CYS A 126 -2.41 5.06 7.92
C CYS A 126 -1.31 4.30 7.20
N PHE A 127 -1.56 3.02 6.91
CA PHE A 127 -0.68 2.15 6.14
C PHE A 127 -1.40 1.67 4.89
N ILE A 128 -0.78 1.87 3.74
CA ILE A 128 -1.20 1.32 2.45
C ILE A 128 -0.26 0.17 2.11
N PHE A 129 -0.80 -1.03 2.05
CA PHE A 129 -0.08 -2.22 1.61
C PHE A 129 -0.45 -2.47 0.16
N GLN A 130 0.53 -2.41 -0.74
CA GLN A 130 0.23 -2.38 -2.17
C GLN A 130 1.27 -3.13 -3.01
N ASP A 131 0.79 -3.80 -4.06
CA ASP A 131 1.63 -4.41 -5.08
C ASP A 131 2.13 -3.35 -6.07
N ILE A 132 3.39 -3.44 -6.47
CA ILE A 132 4.04 -2.45 -7.37
C ILE A 132 3.53 -2.49 -8.81
N ASP A 133 2.84 -3.54 -9.19
CA ASP A 133 2.24 -3.70 -10.52
C ASP A 133 0.81 -3.19 -10.63
N LEU A 134 0.25 -2.66 -9.55
CA LEU A 134 -1.09 -2.07 -9.51
C LEU A 134 -1.04 -0.54 -9.50
N ILE A 135 -1.49 0.07 -10.58
CA ILE A 135 -1.52 1.51 -10.78
C ILE A 135 -2.94 2.03 -10.57
N PRO A 136 -3.21 2.93 -9.60
CA PRO A 136 -4.53 3.51 -9.40
C PRO A 136 -4.89 4.41 -10.59
N GLN A 137 -6.10 4.27 -11.14
CA GLN A 137 -6.52 5.01 -12.34
C GLN A 137 -7.43 6.19 -12.04
N ASN A 138 -8.07 6.20 -10.88
CA ASN A 138 -8.99 7.29 -10.51
C ASN A 138 -8.41 8.09 -9.33
N PRO A 139 -8.18 9.42 -9.49
CA PRO A 139 -7.63 10.27 -8.43
C PRO A 139 -8.54 10.41 -7.20
N ASP A 140 -9.83 10.10 -7.31
CA ASP A 140 -10.77 10.10 -6.19
C ASP A 140 -10.62 8.84 -5.32
N ASN A 141 -9.80 7.88 -5.71
CA ASN A 141 -9.39 6.77 -4.85
C ASN A 141 -8.32 7.25 -3.85
N ILE A 142 -8.78 7.94 -2.82
CA ILE A 142 -7.91 8.60 -1.85
C ILE A 142 -7.04 7.57 -1.10
N TYR A 143 -5.72 7.83 -1.03
CA TYR A 143 -4.75 7.01 -0.30
C TYR A 143 -4.73 7.36 1.18
N ALA A 144 -5.87 7.11 1.83
CA ALA A 144 -6.08 7.36 3.25
C ALA A 144 -6.89 6.23 3.89
N CYS A 145 -6.77 6.10 5.20
CA CYS A 145 -7.49 5.10 5.97
C CYS A 145 -8.87 5.59 6.38
N THR A 146 -9.78 4.64 6.55
CA THR A 146 -11.16 4.87 7.01
C THR A 146 -11.41 4.16 8.34
N LYS A 147 -12.63 4.35 8.91
CA LYS A 147 -13.02 3.69 10.16
C LYS A 147 -12.96 2.16 10.09
N MET A 148 -13.03 1.60 8.89
CA MET A 148 -12.91 0.16 8.63
C MET A 148 -11.80 -0.08 7.61
N PRO A 149 -11.15 -1.27 7.60
CA PRO A 149 -10.20 -1.65 6.58
C PRO A 149 -10.78 -1.47 5.17
N ARG A 150 -9.99 -0.94 4.25
CA ARG A 150 -10.48 -0.68 2.91
C ARG A 150 -9.70 -1.47 1.86
N HIS A 151 -10.43 -2.20 1.01
CA HIS A 151 -9.90 -2.77 -0.22
C HIS A 151 -9.92 -1.71 -1.31
N MET A 152 -8.77 -1.19 -1.67
CA MET A 152 -8.63 -0.06 -2.59
C MET A 152 -8.71 -0.48 -4.05
N SER A 153 -8.14 -1.65 -4.39
CA SER A 153 -8.04 -2.20 -5.75
C SER A 153 -9.13 -3.23 -6.06
N SER A 154 -10.38 -2.95 -5.71
CA SER A 154 -11.48 -3.89 -5.94
C SER A 154 -11.94 -3.98 -7.39
N SER A 155 -11.41 -3.14 -8.29
CA SER A 155 -11.78 -3.02 -9.69
C SER A 155 -10.50 -2.98 -10.54
N VAL A 156 -10.05 -4.13 -11.04
CA VAL A 156 -8.78 -4.28 -11.78
C VAL A 156 -9.05 -4.65 -13.23
N ASN A 157 -8.30 -4.05 -14.16
CA ASN A 157 -8.47 -4.26 -15.61
C ASN A 157 -8.37 -5.74 -16.01
N THR A 158 -7.45 -6.52 -15.42
CA THR A 158 -7.28 -7.96 -15.72
C THR A 158 -8.50 -8.79 -15.31
N PHE A 159 -9.33 -8.31 -14.39
CA PHE A 159 -10.64 -8.87 -14.02
C PHE A 159 -11.81 -8.15 -14.71
N ARG A 160 -11.55 -7.42 -15.80
CA ARG A 160 -12.56 -6.60 -16.50
C ARG A 160 -13.28 -5.63 -15.55
N TYR A 161 -12.54 -5.08 -14.59
CA TYR A 161 -13.01 -4.17 -13.55
C TYR A 161 -14.13 -4.74 -12.65
N ASN A 162 -14.26 -6.07 -12.56
CA ASN A 162 -15.16 -6.74 -11.65
C ASN A 162 -14.40 -7.32 -10.46
N LEU A 163 -15.05 -7.37 -9.30
CA LEU A 163 -14.51 -8.06 -8.13
C LEU A 163 -14.71 -9.59 -8.32
N PRO A 164 -13.64 -10.40 -8.38
CA PRO A 164 -13.75 -11.83 -8.65
C PRO A 164 -14.59 -12.59 -7.60
N TYR A 165 -14.43 -12.24 -6.32
CA TYR A 165 -15.20 -12.81 -5.20
C TYR A 165 -15.20 -11.85 -4.01
N SER A 166 -16.21 -11.94 -3.15
CA SER A 166 -16.45 -10.97 -2.07
C SER A 166 -15.36 -10.94 -0.99
N GLY A 167 -14.64 -12.04 -0.78
CA GLY A 167 -13.56 -12.17 0.18
C GLY A 167 -12.21 -11.64 -0.32
N LEU A 168 -12.06 -11.30 -1.60
CA LEU A 168 -10.79 -10.79 -2.14
C LEU A 168 -10.35 -9.54 -1.38
N PHE A 169 -9.14 -9.57 -0.82
CA PHE A 169 -8.55 -8.45 -0.08
C PHE A 169 -7.05 -8.29 -0.40
N GLY A 170 -6.68 -8.57 -1.64
CA GLY A 170 -5.33 -8.44 -2.17
C GLY A 170 -5.08 -7.14 -2.95
N GLY A 171 -3.91 -7.02 -3.53
CA GLY A 171 -3.53 -5.89 -4.39
C GLY A 171 -3.16 -4.64 -3.61
N ALA A 172 -4.10 -3.70 -3.44
CA ALA A 172 -3.92 -2.48 -2.66
C ALA A 172 -4.98 -2.38 -1.57
N ILE A 173 -4.53 -2.24 -0.32
CA ILE A 173 -5.39 -2.16 0.86
C ILE A 173 -4.94 -1.05 1.81
N ALA A 174 -5.87 -0.47 2.55
CA ALA A 174 -5.61 0.58 3.53
C ALA A 174 -6.12 0.19 4.92
N LEU A 175 -5.23 0.28 5.92
CA LEU A 175 -5.54 0.04 7.33
C LEU A 175 -4.91 1.10 8.21
N THR A 176 -5.62 1.50 9.26
CA THR A 176 -5.00 2.27 10.34
C THR A 176 -4.04 1.37 11.12
N ARG A 177 -3.05 1.99 11.81
CA ARG A 177 -2.17 1.28 12.73
C ARG A 177 -2.94 0.36 13.66
N LYS A 178 -3.98 0.88 14.33
CA LYS A 178 -4.80 0.11 15.29
C LYS A 178 -5.53 -1.08 14.65
N GLN A 179 -6.00 -0.94 13.41
CA GLN A 179 -6.64 -2.05 12.70
C GLN A 179 -5.65 -3.15 12.37
N PHE A 180 -4.45 -2.79 11.90
CA PHE A 180 -3.39 -3.73 11.55
C PHE A 180 -2.86 -4.49 12.78
N GLU A 181 -2.57 -3.77 13.86
CA GLU A 181 -2.13 -4.36 15.13
C GLU A 181 -3.20 -5.28 15.75
N ARG A 182 -4.49 -4.89 15.65
CA ARG A 182 -5.62 -5.68 16.21
C ARG A 182 -5.73 -7.08 15.60
N VAL A 183 -5.31 -7.26 14.35
CA VAL A 183 -5.32 -8.56 13.65
C VAL A 183 -3.96 -9.25 13.65
N ASN A 184 -2.98 -8.71 14.39
CA ASN A 184 -1.60 -9.21 14.42
C ASN A 184 -0.90 -9.18 13.05
N GLY A 185 -1.27 -8.24 12.16
CA GLY A 185 -0.72 -8.15 10.81
C GLY A 185 -1.07 -9.33 9.93
N PHE A 186 -0.27 -9.54 8.88
CA PHE A 186 -0.37 -10.69 7.99
C PHE A 186 0.28 -11.93 8.62
N SER A 187 -0.09 -13.11 8.12
CA SER A 187 0.61 -14.36 8.44
C SER A 187 2.02 -14.38 7.83
N ASN A 188 2.98 -14.94 8.56
CA ASN A 188 4.38 -15.06 8.11
C ASN A 188 4.68 -16.35 7.34
N VAL A 189 3.72 -17.29 7.23
CA VAL A 189 3.99 -18.66 6.73
C VAL A 189 3.65 -18.85 5.24
N PHE A 190 3.12 -17.83 4.55
CA PHE A 190 2.75 -17.94 3.15
C PHE A 190 3.94 -17.61 2.23
N TYR A 191 4.71 -18.63 1.88
CA TYR A 191 5.76 -18.55 0.86
C TYR A 191 5.22 -18.98 -0.50
N GLY A 192 5.65 -18.30 -1.59
CA GLY A 192 5.11 -18.47 -2.93
C GLY A 192 3.79 -17.71 -3.12
N TRP A 193 3.02 -18.06 -4.15
CA TRP A 193 1.80 -17.35 -4.51
C TRP A 193 0.55 -17.98 -3.91
N GLY A 194 -0.27 -17.16 -3.26
CA GLY A 194 -1.68 -17.42 -2.97
C GLY A 194 -1.98 -17.76 -1.51
N GLY A 195 -3.16 -17.34 -1.07
CA GLY A 195 -3.74 -17.64 0.24
C GLY A 195 -3.51 -16.57 1.31
N GLU A 196 -2.48 -15.75 1.19
CA GLU A 196 -2.12 -14.75 2.21
C GLU A 196 -3.16 -13.63 2.37
N ASP A 197 -3.81 -13.25 1.29
CA ASP A 197 -4.86 -12.23 1.27
C ASP A 197 -6.21 -12.78 1.76
N ASP A 198 -6.53 -14.03 1.46
CA ASP A 198 -7.70 -14.75 1.99
C ASP A 198 -7.56 -14.99 3.51
N ASP A 199 -6.35 -15.38 3.98
CA ASP A 199 -6.02 -15.45 5.40
C ASP A 199 -6.23 -14.11 6.08
N PHE A 200 -5.69 -13.04 5.50
CA PHE A 200 -5.78 -11.71 6.08
C PHE A 200 -7.22 -11.19 6.14
N TYR A 201 -8.03 -11.45 5.09
CA TYR A 201 -9.47 -11.16 5.13
C TYR A 201 -10.17 -11.91 6.27
N SER A 202 -9.84 -13.17 6.47
CA SER A 202 -10.41 -14.00 7.53
C SER A 202 -10.01 -13.52 8.92
N ARG A 203 -8.76 -13.05 9.11
CA ARG A 203 -8.29 -12.39 10.35
C ARG A 203 -9.11 -11.14 10.67
N LEU A 204 -9.36 -10.28 9.68
CA LEU A 204 -10.18 -9.08 9.84
C LEU A 204 -11.59 -9.44 10.32
N LYS A 205 -12.22 -10.42 9.66
CA LYS A 205 -13.57 -10.90 10.04
C LYS A 205 -13.61 -11.46 11.47
N SER A 206 -12.60 -12.24 11.88
CA SER A 206 -12.53 -12.84 13.22
C SER A 206 -12.49 -11.78 14.34
N LYS A 207 -11.91 -10.61 14.04
CA LYS A 207 -11.85 -9.47 14.97
C LYS A 207 -13.02 -8.48 14.80
N GLY A 208 -14.04 -8.82 13.99
CA GLY A 208 -15.22 -7.97 13.75
C GLY A 208 -14.96 -6.74 12.87
N LEU A 209 -13.87 -6.75 12.12
CA LEU A 209 -13.53 -5.68 11.17
C LEU A 209 -14.16 -5.97 9.80
N GLN A 210 -15.09 -5.13 9.39
CA GLN A 210 -15.73 -5.24 8.08
C GLN A 210 -14.88 -4.54 7.01
N VAL A 211 -14.67 -5.20 5.87
CA VAL A 211 -13.97 -4.61 4.73
C VAL A 211 -14.90 -3.69 3.97
N THR A 212 -14.43 -2.46 3.71
CA THR A 212 -15.12 -1.48 2.87
C THR A 212 -14.46 -1.37 1.50
N ARG A 213 -15.22 -0.94 0.50
CA ARG A 213 -14.76 -0.66 -0.88
C ARG A 213 -15.43 0.59 -1.39
N PHE A 214 -14.71 1.36 -2.19
CA PHE A 214 -15.36 2.40 -2.99
C PHE A 214 -16.10 1.77 -4.18
N GLY A 215 -16.96 2.55 -4.84
CA GLY A 215 -17.60 2.12 -6.06
C GLY A 215 -16.60 1.67 -7.13
N PRO A 216 -16.99 0.75 -8.02
CA PRO A 216 -16.08 0.17 -9.01
C PRO A 216 -15.49 1.20 -9.98
N ASP A 217 -16.13 2.35 -10.16
CA ASP A 217 -15.67 3.50 -10.94
C ASP A 217 -14.53 4.27 -10.25
N ILE A 218 -14.48 4.27 -8.92
CA ILE A 218 -13.42 4.91 -8.13
C ILE A 218 -12.27 3.92 -7.85
N ALA A 219 -12.60 2.67 -7.52
CA ALA A 219 -11.65 1.65 -7.09
C ALA A 219 -10.87 1.00 -8.26
N GLN A 220 -10.69 1.73 -9.37
CA GLN A 220 -10.06 1.21 -10.58
C GLN A 220 -8.55 1.22 -10.51
N TYR A 221 -7.96 0.09 -10.91
CA TYR A 221 -6.52 -0.11 -11.04
C TYR A 221 -6.16 -0.75 -12.37
N TYR A 222 -5.03 -0.33 -12.92
CA TYR A 222 -4.39 -0.97 -14.06
C TYR A 222 -3.26 -1.86 -13.58
N MET A 223 -3.32 -3.16 -13.91
CA MET A 223 -2.27 -4.12 -13.59
C MET A 223 -1.24 -4.13 -14.70
N LEU A 224 0.01 -3.82 -14.35
CA LEU A 224 1.15 -3.90 -15.25
C LEU A 224 1.46 -5.37 -15.60
N ILE A 225 1.89 -5.60 -16.82
CA ILE A 225 2.26 -6.95 -17.28
C ILE A 225 3.47 -7.44 -16.49
N HIS A 226 3.37 -8.64 -15.97
CA HIS A 226 4.45 -9.33 -15.28
C HIS A 226 4.33 -10.85 -15.43
N LYS A 227 5.45 -11.56 -15.20
CA LYS A 227 5.42 -13.01 -15.11
C LYS A 227 4.70 -13.42 -13.83
N LYS A 228 3.69 -14.28 -13.98
CA LYS A 228 2.96 -14.84 -12.82
C LYS A 228 3.88 -15.75 -12.01
N GLU A 229 3.80 -15.63 -10.69
CA GLU A 229 4.44 -16.58 -9.78
C GLU A 229 3.69 -17.91 -9.77
N SER A 230 4.42 -19.00 -9.53
CA SER A 230 3.82 -20.33 -9.38
C SER A 230 3.02 -20.41 -8.09
N PRO A 231 1.84 -21.05 -8.10
CA PRO A 231 1.07 -21.26 -6.88
C PRO A 231 1.83 -22.07 -5.85
N SER A 232 1.78 -21.65 -4.58
CA SER A 232 2.33 -22.42 -3.47
C SER A 232 1.53 -23.71 -3.25
N ASN A 233 2.24 -24.82 -3.07
CA ASN A 233 1.60 -26.12 -2.78
C ASN A 233 0.96 -26.14 -1.39
N SER A 234 1.54 -25.45 -0.42
CA SER A 234 1.07 -25.39 0.98
C SER A 234 -0.04 -24.37 1.22
N ARG A 235 -0.44 -23.55 0.22
CA ARG A 235 -1.39 -22.45 0.44
C ARG A 235 -2.74 -22.89 1.04
N PHE A 236 -3.28 -24.02 0.60
CA PHE A 236 -4.57 -24.53 1.11
C PHE A 236 -4.46 -25.08 2.52
N GLU A 237 -3.40 -25.81 2.84
CA GLU A 237 -3.11 -26.28 4.20
C GLU A 237 -2.91 -25.11 5.16
N ASN A 238 -2.16 -24.08 4.73
CA ASN A 238 -1.96 -22.87 5.49
C ASN A 238 -3.27 -22.12 5.76
N LEU A 239 -4.19 -22.07 4.79
CA LEU A 239 -5.51 -21.47 4.96
C LEU A 239 -6.40 -22.28 5.91
N GLU A 240 -6.45 -23.58 5.77
CA GLU A 240 -7.26 -24.48 6.63
C GLU A 240 -6.87 -24.34 8.11
N ASN A 241 -5.57 -24.23 8.39
CA ASN A 241 -5.04 -24.09 9.74
C ASN A 241 -4.90 -22.62 10.21
N SER A 242 -5.35 -21.65 9.43
CA SER A 242 -5.05 -20.22 9.68
C SER A 242 -5.66 -19.71 10.98
N ALA A 243 -6.90 -20.09 11.30
CA ALA A 243 -7.61 -19.59 12.47
C ALA A 243 -6.89 -19.89 13.80
N GLN A 244 -6.15 -20.98 13.86
CA GLN A 244 -5.39 -21.38 15.05
C GLN A 244 -4.14 -20.51 15.27
N ARG A 245 -3.71 -19.73 14.24
CA ARG A 245 -2.48 -18.96 14.26
C ARG A 245 -2.69 -17.45 14.39
N TYR A 246 -3.91 -16.91 14.29
CA TYR A 246 -4.14 -15.46 14.20
C TYR A 246 -3.45 -14.65 15.30
N ASP A 247 -3.42 -15.14 16.52
CA ASP A 247 -2.86 -14.40 17.64
C ASP A 247 -1.35 -14.66 17.86
N ILE A 248 -0.76 -15.67 17.23
CA ILE A 248 0.63 -16.08 17.42
C ILE A 248 1.51 -15.94 16.18
N ASP A 249 0.93 -15.83 14.99
CA ASP A 249 1.61 -15.70 13.71
C ASP A 249 1.26 -14.36 13.06
N GLY A 250 2.24 -13.48 12.94
CA GLY A 250 2.09 -12.14 12.42
C GLY A 250 3.16 -11.19 12.92
N ILE A 251 2.78 -9.95 13.28
CA ILE A 251 3.76 -8.97 13.80
C ILE A 251 4.32 -9.35 15.18
N SER A 252 3.60 -10.15 15.97
CA SER A 252 4.02 -10.56 17.32
C SER A 252 5.19 -11.55 17.32
N ASN A 253 5.35 -12.37 16.26
CA ASN A 253 6.44 -13.33 16.10
C ASN A 253 7.29 -13.03 14.85
N LEU A 254 7.28 -11.79 14.38
CA LEU A 254 7.99 -11.40 13.18
C LEU A 254 9.50 -11.44 13.37
N GLU A 255 10.17 -12.35 12.69
CA GLU A 255 11.62 -12.46 12.64
C GLU A 255 12.13 -12.10 11.25
N TYR A 256 13.10 -11.21 11.17
CA TYR A 256 13.76 -10.79 9.93
C TYR A 256 15.09 -10.10 10.23
N THR A 257 15.95 -10.04 9.24
CA THR A 257 17.21 -9.29 9.32
C THR A 257 17.26 -8.22 8.22
N VAL A 258 17.46 -6.96 8.60
CA VAL A 258 17.74 -5.90 7.63
C VAL A 258 19.19 -6.02 7.18
N LEU A 259 19.40 -6.37 5.91
CA LEU A 259 20.72 -6.51 5.30
C LEU A 259 21.25 -5.17 4.77
N ASN A 260 20.37 -4.29 4.31
CA ASN A 260 20.72 -2.95 3.82
C ASN A 260 19.52 -2.00 3.91
N HIS A 261 19.80 -0.71 4.12
CA HIS A 261 18.79 0.35 4.10
C HIS A 261 19.36 1.59 3.42
N GLN A 262 18.65 2.10 2.41
CA GLN A 262 19.06 3.29 1.65
C GLN A 262 17.88 4.24 1.44
N LEU A 263 18.14 5.53 1.62
CA LEU A 263 17.22 6.60 1.24
C LEU A 263 17.45 6.95 -0.25
N ARG A 264 16.70 6.30 -1.13
CA ARG A 264 16.74 6.58 -2.58
C ARG A 264 15.93 7.83 -2.90
N PRO A 265 16.10 8.44 -4.07
CA PRO A 265 15.40 9.70 -4.41
C PRO A 265 13.87 9.62 -4.26
N LEU A 266 13.26 8.48 -4.65
CA LEU A 266 11.80 8.32 -4.71
C LEU A 266 11.23 7.37 -3.64
N TYR A 267 12.06 6.66 -2.87
CA TYR A 267 11.60 5.71 -1.85
C TYR A 267 12.69 5.36 -0.84
N SER A 268 12.27 4.90 0.33
CA SER A 268 13.14 4.19 1.27
C SER A 268 13.25 2.74 0.82
N TRP A 269 14.46 2.31 0.50
CA TRP A 269 14.72 0.93 0.11
C TRP A 269 15.31 0.14 1.27
N ILE A 270 14.71 -1.00 1.56
CA ILE A 270 15.12 -1.90 2.64
C ILE A 270 15.26 -3.30 2.07
N LEU A 271 16.47 -3.85 2.10
CA LEU A 271 16.75 -5.24 1.79
C LEU A 271 16.65 -6.07 3.06
N ALA A 272 15.76 -7.04 3.08
CA ALA A 272 15.53 -7.88 4.24
C ALA A 272 15.65 -9.38 3.90
N ASP A 273 16.19 -10.11 4.83
CA ASP A 273 16.11 -11.57 4.88
C ASP A 273 14.94 -11.96 5.78
N VAL A 274 14.03 -12.85 5.28
CA VAL A 274 12.73 -13.14 5.90
C VAL A 274 12.41 -14.63 5.91
#